data_eacf4b4a2c50e45e02b447eb615f8aae
#
_entry.id   eacf4b4a2c50e45e02b447eb615f8aae
#
_cell.length_a   1.000
_cell.length_b   1.000
_cell.length_c   1.000
_cell.angle_alpha   90.00
_cell.angle_beta   90.00
_cell.angle_gamma   90.00
#
_symmetry.space_group_name_H-M   'P 1'
#
loop_
_entity.id
_entity.type
_entity.pdbx_description
1 polymer ?
#
loop_
_entity_poly.entity_id
_entity_poly.type
_entity_poly.pdbx_seq_one_letter_code
_entity_poly.pdbx_strand_id
1 'polypeptide(L)'
;MLAEDIKNYTVKQLEELAEEIRKNIVENVRGCGGHLASNLGAVELTLALHKVFDFPSDKLIFDVGHQSYVHKLLTGRDLSLLRQKGGVSGFPDPEESGYDPFVAGHSGTSIGLGIGYCAARDAAGRSEKVVCFVGDASLGNGTALESIFSSEQKPKNFVVVLNDNGMSIDKNNSAFFKAISKATAKKRYRKMNTFISRTFKETSAFGKYLRKVKYSVKGWLNKNYFFERCGFKYVGPVNGHDLSELCAVLENIRAIDEPVLLHAVTQKGRGYAAAEDDPARYHGVAKGFGGSENAFSSALGGIMLERAEKDERLVAVTAAMTDGVGLSEFAEKYPSRVYDAGICESFAVTMAAG
;
A
#
# COMPACT_ATOMS: atom_id res chain seq x y z
N MET A 1 -2.34 -5.02 -23.54
CA MET A 1 -1.22 -4.04 -23.43
C MET A 1 -0.16 -4.70 -22.56
N LEU A 2 1.08 -4.77 -23.00
CA LEU A 2 2.12 -5.53 -22.30
C LEU A 2 3.07 -4.59 -21.55
N ALA A 3 3.59 -5.05 -20.42
CA ALA A 3 4.51 -4.27 -19.58
C ALA A 3 5.78 -3.81 -20.30
N GLU A 4 6.21 -4.52 -21.34
CA GLU A 4 7.38 -4.19 -22.16
C GLU A 4 7.19 -2.89 -22.96
N ASP A 5 5.99 -2.59 -23.44
CA ASP A 5 5.71 -1.39 -24.22
C ASP A 5 5.81 -0.12 -23.37
N ILE A 6 5.45 -0.19 -22.08
CA ILE A 6 5.39 0.95 -21.16
C ILE A 6 6.77 1.60 -20.94
N LYS A 7 7.87 0.86 -21.14
CA LYS A 7 9.24 1.37 -20.99
C LYS A 7 9.52 2.59 -21.89
N ASN A 8 8.90 2.60 -23.06
CA ASN A 8 9.11 3.63 -24.09
C ASN A 8 8.08 4.79 -24.03
N TYR A 9 7.05 4.68 -23.18
CA TYR A 9 5.99 5.68 -23.12
C TYR A 9 6.49 6.99 -22.54
N THR A 10 6.07 8.09 -23.14
CA THR A 10 6.18 9.44 -22.56
C THR A 10 5.26 9.58 -21.36
N VAL A 11 5.49 10.59 -20.52
CA VAL A 11 4.59 10.88 -19.38
C VAL A 11 3.15 11.07 -19.85
N LYS A 12 2.93 11.77 -20.97
CA LYS A 12 1.59 11.98 -21.52
C LYS A 12 0.90 10.67 -21.91
N GLN A 13 1.62 9.74 -22.54
CA GLN A 13 1.09 8.41 -22.88
C GLN A 13 0.78 7.58 -21.63
N LEU A 14 1.56 7.75 -20.56
CA LEU A 14 1.26 7.10 -19.29
C LEU A 14 0.01 7.68 -18.61
N GLU A 15 -0.22 8.99 -18.72
CA GLU A 15 -1.44 9.65 -18.23
C GLU A 15 -2.68 9.17 -19.00
N GLU A 16 -2.59 9.09 -20.33
CA GLU A 16 -3.66 8.54 -21.18
C GLU A 16 -3.95 7.07 -20.81
N LEU A 17 -2.91 6.27 -20.63
CA LEU A 17 -3.02 4.88 -20.21
C LEU A 17 -3.63 4.75 -18.80
N ALA A 18 -3.30 5.64 -17.87
CA ALA A 18 -3.87 5.65 -16.52
C ALA A 18 -5.39 5.79 -16.56
N GLU A 19 -5.91 6.67 -17.43
CA GLU A 19 -7.36 6.86 -17.59
C GLU A 19 -8.04 5.63 -18.24
N GLU A 20 -7.38 4.99 -19.21
CA GLU A 20 -7.89 3.75 -19.83
C GLU A 20 -7.96 2.60 -18.81
N ILE A 21 -6.90 2.43 -18.02
CA ILE A 21 -6.85 1.42 -16.95
C ILE A 21 -7.93 1.65 -15.90
N ARG A 22 -8.17 2.90 -15.48
CA ARG A 22 -9.25 3.22 -14.53
C ARG A 22 -10.61 2.79 -15.05
N LYS A 23 -10.93 3.12 -16.30
CA LYS A 23 -12.20 2.71 -16.93
C LYS A 23 -12.32 1.20 -16.96
N ASN A 24 -11.27 0.50 -17.37
CA ASN A 24 -11.23 -0.96 -17.42
C ASN A 24 -11.49 -1.58 -16.02
N ILE A 25 -10.82 -1.08 -14.98
CA ILE A 25 -11.00 -1.55 -13.60
C ILE A 25 -12.44 -1.32 -13.12
N VAL A 26 -12.99 -0.12 -13.34
CA VAL A 26 -14.37 0.20 -12.94
C VAL A 26 -15.38 -0.72 -13.62
N GLU A 27 -15.23 -0.96 -14.93
CA GLU A 27 -16.14 -1.81 -15.70
C GLU A 27 -16.07 -3.28 -15.23
N ASN A 28 -14.87 -3.83 -15.10
CA ASN A 28 -14.69 -5.23 -14.69
C ASN A 28 -15.11 -5.46 -13.24
N VAL A 29 -14.74 -4.58 -12.31
CA VAL A 29 -15.17 -4.69 -10.91
C VAL A 29 -16.68 -4.51 -10.78
N ARG A 30 -17.33 -3.68 -11.59
CA ARG A 30 -18.79 -3.61 -11.66
C ARG A 30 -19.38 -4.93 -12.13
N GLY A 31 -18.77 -5.60 -13.10
CA GLY A 31 -19.22 -6.88 -13.64
C GLY A 31 -19.02 -8.07 -12.72
N CYS A 32 -17.94 -8.10 -11.96
CA CYS A 32 -17.48 -9.27 -11.21
C CYS A 32 -17.48 -9.08 -9.69
N GLY A 33 -17.48 -7.84 -9.21
CA GLY A 33 -17.09 -7.50 -7.84
C GLY A 33 -15.57 -7.46 -7.67
N GLY A 34 -15.09 -6.99 -6.53
CA GLY A 34 -13.66 -6.91 -6.22
C GLY A 34 -13.30 -5.67 -5.42
N HIS A 35 -11.99 -5.36 -5.37
CA HIS A 35 -11.48 -4.18 -4.67
C HIS A 35 -11.37 -3.01 -5.66
N LEU A 36 -12.23 -1.98 -5.49
CA LEU A 36 -12.27 -0.87 -6.45
C LEU A 36 -11.38 0.31 -6.01
N ALA A 37 -11.70 0.93 -4.88
CA ALA A 37 -11.08 2.18 -4.46
C ALA A 37 -9.55 2.07 -4.26
N SER A 38 -9.08 0.94 -3.75
CA SER A 38 -7.64 0.67 -3.53
C SER A 38 -6.86 0.59 -4.86
N ASN A 39 -7.46 -0.02 -5.88
CA ASN A 39 -6.83 -0.13 -7.20
C ASN A 39 -6.80 1.22 -7.93
N LEU A 40 -7.90 1.97 -7.88
CA LEU A 40 -7.97 3.30 -8.49
C LEU A 40 -6.95 4.28 -7.89
N GLY A 41 -6.67 4.15 -6.58
CA GLY A 41 -5.65 4.95 -5.89
C GLY A 41 -4.21 4.56 -6.19
N ALA A 42 -3.97 3.39 -6.79
CA ALA A 42 -2.62 2.86 -7.04
C ALA A 42 -2.20 2.90 -8.52
N VAL A 43 -3.00 3.49 -9.42
CA VAL A 43 -2.78 3.41 -10.88
C VAL A 43 -1.45 4.03 -11.29
N GLU A 44 -1.23 5.30 -11.01
CA GLU A 44 -0.01 6.00 -11.44
C GLU A 44 1.23 5.42 -10.78
N LEU A 45 1.13 5.07 -9.50
CA LEU A 45 2.26 4.50 -8.75
C LEU A 45 2.69 3.14 -9.35
N THR A 46 1.72 2.28 -9.72
CA THR A 46 2.01 1.00 -10.35
C THR A 46 2.55 1.17 -11.77
N LEU A 47 2.01 2.12 -12.57
CA LEU A 47 2.53 2.47 -13.90
C LEU A 47 3.98 2.94 -13.83
N ALA A 48 4.30 3.84 -12.89
CA ALA A 48 5.65 4.35 -12.72
C ALA A 48 6.64 3.24 -12.29
N LEU A 49 6.22 2.32 -11.43
CA LEU A 49 7.01 1.14 -11.06
C LEU A 49 7.32 0.27 -12.27
N HIS A 50 6.31 -0.07 -13.09
CA HIS A 50 6.50 -0.84 -14.31
C HIS A 50 7.34 -0.13 -15.36
N LYS A 51 7.24 1.21 -15.44
CA LYS A 51 8.10 2.00 -16.35
C LYS A 51 9.57 1.95 -15.95
N VAL A 52 9.88 1.96 -14.66
CA VAL A 52 11.25 2.12 -14.17
C VAL A 52 11.93 0.78 -13.90
N PHE A 53 11.27 -0.16 -13.20
CA PHE A 53 11.86 -1.45 -12.83
C PHE A 53 11.59 -2.53 -13.87
N ASP A 54 12.49 -3.51 -14.00
CA ASP A 54 12.45 -4.55 -15.05
C ASP A 54 11.80 -5.84 -14.53
N PHE A 55 10.49 -5.78 -14.26
CA PHE A 55 9.73 -6.99 -13.90
C PHE A 55 9.55 -7.93 -15.11
N PRO A 56 9.66 -9.27 -14.90
CA PRO A 56 9.78 -10.00 -13.65
C PRO A 56 11.22 -10.26 -13.17
N SER A 57 12.26 -9.73 -13.85
CA SER A 57 13.64 -9.85 -13.38
C SER A 57 13.80 -9.22 -12.01
N ASP A 58 13.51 -7.92 -11.87
CA ASP A 58 13.24 -7.30 -10.58
C ASP A 58 11.96 -7.92 -9.97
N LYS A 59 11.82 -7.91 -8.65
CA LYS A 59 10.65 -8.52 -7.98
C LYS A 59 9.72 -7.44 -7.44
N LEU A 60 8.41 -7.55 -7.74
CA LEU A 60 7.37 -6.71 -7.17
C LEU A 60 6.49 -7.55 -6.24
N ILE A 61 6.54 -7.27 -4.94
CA ILE A 61 5.81 -7.98 -3.90
C ILE A 61 4.76 -7.03 -3.32
N PHE A 62 3.48 -7.35 -3.52
CA PHE A 62 2.39 -6.58 -2.95
C PHE A 62 2.05 -7.06 -1.53
N ASP A 63 1.87 -6.11 -0.62
CA ASP A 63 1.29 -6.39 0.69
C ASP A 63 -0.24 -6.51 0.56
N VAL A 64 -0.85 -7.52 1.15
CA VAL A 64 -2.23 -7.93 0.88
C VAL A 64 -2.46 -8.26 -0.61
N GLY A 65 -2.10 -7.36 -1.51
CA GLY A 65 -2.23 -7.53 -2.96
C GLY A 65 -3.60 -7.20 -3.54
N HIS A 66 -4.53 -6.69 -2.74
CA HIS A 66 -5.86 -6.27 -3.20
C HIS A 66 -5.83 -5.05 -4.14
N GLN A 67 -4.69 -4.35 -4.25
CA GLN A 67 -4.42 -3.22 -5.14
C GLN A 67 -3.58 -3.61 -6.38
N SER A 68 -3.57 -4.87 -6.77
CA SER A 68 -2.71 -5.41 -7.85
C SER A 68 -3.34 -5.45 -9.24
N TYR A 69 -4.58 -4.94 -9.43
CA TYR A 69 -5.27 -5.08 -10.72
C TYR A 69 -4.58 -4.35 -11.87
N VAL A 70 -3.97 -3.20 -11.59
CA VAL A 70 -3.13 -2.49 -12.58
C VAL A 70 -1.95 -3.35 -13.01
N HIS A 71 -1.27 -3.97 -12.06
CA HIS A 71 -0.17 -4.91 -12.32
C HIS A 71 -0.65 -6.11 -13.16
N LYS A 72 -1.82 -6.67 -12.84
CA LYS A 72 -2.41 -7.77 -13.62
C LYS A 72 -2.67 -7.36 -15.08
N LEU A 73 -3.28 -6.20 -15.31
CA LEU A 73 -3.51 -5.67 -16.66
C LEU A 73 -2.22 -5.45 -17.44
N LEU A 74 -1.22 -4.83 -16.82
CA LEU A 74 0.09 -4.58 -17.46
C LEU A 74 0.85 -5.85 -17.79
N THR A 75 0.60 -6.94 -17.07
CA THR A 75 1.23 -8.25 -17.29
C THR A 75 0.38 -9.20 -18.12
N GLY A 76 -0.61 -8.65 -18.87
CA GLY A 76 -1.38 -9.36 -19.88
C GLY A 76 -2.56 -10.18 -19.37
N ARG A 77 -2.95 -10.00 -18.11
CA ARG A 77 -4.10 -10.71 -17.50
C ARG A 77 -5.41 -9.98 -17.78
N ASP A 78 -6.47 -10.73 -18.07
CA ASP A 78 -7.82 -10.21 -18.31
C ASP A 78 -8.64 -10.21 -17.00
N LEU A 79 -9.22 -9.08 -16.66
CA LEU A 79 -10.07 -8.91 -15.46
C LEU A 79 -11.54 -9.24 -15.71
N SER A 80 -11.95 -9.65 -16.92
CA SER A 80 -13.35 -9.91 -17.25
C SER A 80 -14.01 -11.01 -16.41
N LEU A 81 -13.20 -11.97 -15.93
CA LEU A 81 -13.60 -13.04 -15.02
C LEU A 81 -12.88 -12.93 -13.65
N LEU A 82 -12.59 -11.71 -13.20
CA LEU A 82 -11.93 -11.46 -11.92
C LEU A 82 -12.68 -12.14 -10.78
N ARG A 83 -11.95 -12.93 -9.95
CA ARG A 83 -12.48 -13.66 -8.79
C ARG A 83 -13.54 -14.72 -9.12
N GLN A 84 -13.69 -15.10 -10.39
CA GLN A 84 -14.59 -16.15 -10.83
C GLN A 84 -13.81 -17.42 -11.18
N LYS A 85 -14.53 -18.55 -11.21
CA LYS A 85 -13.93 -19.84 -11.58
C LYS A 85 -13.39 -19.77 -13.01
N GLY A 86 -12.12 -20.07 -13.18
CA GLY A 86 -11.42 -20.03 -14.47
C GLY A 86 -10.94 -18.65 -14.89
N GLY A 87 -11.15 -17.64 -14.05
CA GLY A 87 -10.60 -16.30 -14.21
C GLY A 87 -9.42 -16.03 -13.29
N VAL A 88 -9.01 -14.76 -13.22
CA VAL A 88 -7.87 -14.34 -12.38
C VAL A 88 -8.27 -14.12 -10.92
N SER A 89 -7.36 -14.43 -10.02
CA SER A 89 -7.49 -14.15 -8.57
C SER A 89 -7.60 -12.65 -8.30
N GLY A 90 -8.25 -12.29 -7.21
CA GLY A 90 -8.26 -10.91 -6.68
C GLY A 90 -6.93 -10.46 -6.07
N PHE A 91 -5.94 -11.36 -6.00
CA PHE A 91 -4.63 -11.16 -5.38
C PHE A 91 -3.52 -11.69 -6.31
N PRO A 92 -2.25 -11.27 -6.13
CA PRO A 92 -1.13 -11.89 -6.83
C PRO A 92 -1.04 -13.38 -6.58
N ASP A 93 -0.77 -14.14 -7.65
CA ASP A 93 -0.64 -15.58 -7.61
C ASP A 93 0.41 -16.07 -8.62
N PRO A 94 1.50 -16.73 -8.18
CA PRO A 94 2.53 -17.27 -9.05
C PRO A 94 2.02 -18.32 -10.05
N GLU A 95 0.91 -18.98 -9.78
CA GLU A 95 0.30 -19.95 -10.71
C GLU A 95 -0.37 -19.24 -11.91
N GLU A 96 -0.75 -17.94 -11.74
CA GLU A 96 -1.30 -17.15 -12.82
C GLU A 96 -0.22 -16.51 -13.70
N SER A 97 0.90 -16.08 -13.10
CA SER A 97 1.92 -15.32 -13.80
C SER A 97 3.27 -15.34 -13.10
N GLY A 98 4.35 -15.51 -13.90
CA GLY A 98 5.71 -15.36 -13.39
C GLY A 98 6.09 -13.94 -12.93
N TYR A 99 5.22 -12.95 -13.14
CA TYR A 99 5.36 -11.60 -12.60
C TYR A 99 4.95 -11.51 -11.12
N ASP A 100 4.23 -12.50 -10.60
CA ASP A 100 3.80 -12.56 -9.20
C ASP A 100 4.77 -13.49 -8.44
N PRO A 101 5.72 -12.96 -7.66
CA PRO A 101 6.74 -13.82 -7.01
C PRO A 101 6.19 -14.58 -5.80
N PHE A 102 5.01 -14.23 -5.28
CA PHE A 102 4.44 -14.82 -4.08
C PHE A 102 2.92 -14.71 -4.04
N VAL A 103 2.25 -15.70 -3.44
CA VAL A 103 0.81 -15.63 -3.14
C VAL A 103 0.58 -14.60 -2.05
N ALA A 104 -0.18 -13.55 -2.38
CA ALA A 104 -0.56 -12.51 -1.42
C ALA A 104 -2.01 -12.73 -0.91
N GLY A 105 -2.43 -11.95 0.09
CA GLY A 105 -3.78 -11.99 0.67
C GLY A 105 -3.81 -11.52 2.12
N HIS A 106 -2.70 -11.69 2.87
CA HIS A 106 -2.58 -11.26 4.26
C HIS A 106 -1.72 -10.00 4.39
N SER A 107 -2.10 -9.11 5.32
CA SER A 107 -1.39 -7.86 5.59
C SER A 107 -0.07 -8.08 6.35
N GLY A 108 0.87 -7.15 6.15
CA GLY A 108 2.12 -7.09 6.92
C GLY A 108 3.22 -8.04 6.47
N THR A 109 3.02 -8.83 5.41
CA THR A 109 3.96 -9.90 5.02
C THR A 109 5.02 -9.47 4.00
N SER A 110 4.75 -8.44 3.20
CA SER A 110 5.57 -8.09 2.02
C SER A 110 7.02 -7.72 2.36
N ILE A 111 7.25 -6.97 3.44
CA ILE A 111 8.60 -6.52 3.82
C ILE A 111 9.46 -7.72 4.24
N GLY A 112 8.93 -8.61 5.09
CA GLY A 112 9.63 -9.82 5.51
C GLY A 112 9.94 -10.75 4.34
N LEU A 113 8.96 -10.95 3.44
CA LEU A 113 9.15 -11.69 2.18
C LEU A 113 10.23 -11.05 1.32
N GLY A 114 10.19 -9.73 1.14
CA GLY A 114 11.18 -9.00 0.36
C GLY A 114 12.60 -9.15 0.91
N ILE A 115 12.78 -9.12 2.23
CA ILE A 115 14.07 -9.41 2.88
C ILE A 115 14.53 -10.84 2.58
N GLY A 116 13.59 -11.82 2.63
CA GLY A 116 13.89 -13.21 2.27
C GLY A 116 14.31 -13.37 0.81
N TYR A 117 13.61 -12.70 -0.12
CA TYR A 117 14.00 -12.67 -1.55
C TYR A 117 15.39 -12.04 -1.76
N CYS A 118 15.70 -10.95 -1.05
CA CYS A 118 17.03 -10.35 -1.09
C CYS A 118 18.11 -11.33 -0.58
N ALA A 119 17.86 -12.03 0.52
CA ALA A 119 18.80 -13.00 1.07
C ALA A 119 19.06 -14.17 0.07
N ALA A 120 18.00 -14.70 -0.55
CA ALA A 120 18.12 -15.74 -1.56
C ALA A 120 18.84 -15.25 -2.82
N ARG A 121 18.54 -14.02 -3.27
CA ARG A 121 19.23 -13.35 -4.38
C ARG A 121 20.73 -13.21 -4.10
N ASP A 122 21.08 -12.70 -2.91
CA ASP A 122 22.46 -12.44 -2.52
C ASP A 122 23.27 -13.75 -2.40
N ALA A 123 22.64 -14.80 -1.82
CA ALA A 123 23.23 -16.14 -1.76
C ALA A 123 23.47 -16.75 -3.16
N ALA A 124 22.66 -16.39 -4.15
CA ALA A 124 22.83 -16.79 -5.54
C ALA A 124 23.77 -15.88 -6.36
N GLY A 125 24.41 -14.86 -5.73
CA GLY A 125 25.30 -13.92 -6.40
C GLY A 125 24.61 -12.99 -7.40
N ARG A 126 23.29 -12.77 -7.26
CA ARG A 126 22.48 -11.92 -8.13
C ARG A 126 22.29 -10.52 -7.52
N SER A 127 21.74 -9.56 -8.27
CA SER A 127 21.69 -8.16 -7.88
C SER A 127 20.39 -7.42 -8.26
N GLU A 128 19.37 -8.15 -8.71
CA GLU A 128 18.07 -7.56 -9.08
C GLU A 128 17.44 -6.79 -7.92
N LYS A 129 16.63 -5.79 -8.25
CA LYS A 129 15.86 -5.04 -7.26
C LYS A 129 14.69 -5.87 -6.72
N VAL A 130 14.44 -5.74 -5.42
CA VAL A 130 13.24 -6.27 -4.77
C VAL A 130 12.41 -5.09 -4.26
N VAL A 131 11.20 -4.94 -4.77
CA VAL A 131 10.28 -3.84 -4.50
C VAL A 131 9.08 -4.38 -3.74
N CYS A 132 8.85 -3.90 -2.52
CA CYS A 132 7.67 -4.22 -1.72
C CYS A 132 6.69 -3.04 -1.78
N PHE A 133 5.46 -3.29 -2.24
CA PHE A 133 4.39 -2.31 -2.28
C PHE A 133 3.48 -2.50 -1.07
N VAL A 134 3.49 -1.58 -0.12
CA VAL A 134 2.78 -1.70 1.16
C VAL A 134 1.87 -0.50 1.39
N GLY A 135 0.64 -0.75 1.85
CA GLY A 135 -0.29 0.29 2.29
C GLY A 135 0.07 0.80 3.69
N ASP A 136 -0.31 2.04 3.99
CA ASP A 136 -0.08 2.68 5.28
C ASP A 136 -0.66 1.87 6.45
N ALA A 137 -1.89 1.39 6.33
CA ALA A 137 -2.50 0.57 7.38
C ALA A 137 -1.76 -0.77 7.59
N SER A 138 -1.34 -1.43 6.51
CA SER A 138 -0.57 -2.68 6.57
C SER A 138 0.83 -2.50 7.16
N LEU A 139 1.47 -1.34 6.95
CA LEU A 139 2.77 -1.04 7.58
C LEU A 139 2.67 -0.96 9.11
N GLY A 140 1.48 -0.68 9.65
CA GLY A 140 1.20 -0.70 11.10
C GLY A 140 1.02 -2.10 11.70
N ASN A 141 0.96 -3.14 10.87
CA ASN A 141 0.85 -4.53 11.31
C ASN A 141 2.12 -4.96 12.07
N GLY A 142 1.95 -5.82 13.09
CA GLY A 142 3.05 -6.31 13.92
C GLY A 142 4.18 -6.95 13.10
N THR A 143 3.84 -7.85 12.17
CA THR A 143 4.82 -8.54 11.30
C THR A 143 5.58 -7.58 10.39
N ALA A 144 4.91 -6.54 9.86
CA ALA A 144 5.58 -5.50 9.06
C ALA A 144 6.57 -4.70 9.93
N LEU A 145 6.17 -4.31 11.14
CA LEU A 145 7.04 -3.61 12.08
C LEU A 145 8.21 -4.47 12.55
N GLU A 146 7.98 -5.74 12.88
CA GLU A 146 9.05 -6.71 13.18
C GLU A 146 10.05 -6.80 12.02
N SER A 147 9.58 -6.86 10.78
CA SER A 147 10.43 -6.87 9.58
C SER A 147 11.25 -5.58 9.44
N ILE A 148 10.67 -4.42 9.80
CA ILE A 148 11.38 -3.13 9.83
C ILE A 148 12.43 -3.09 10.93
N PHE A 149 12.14 -3.64 12.10
CA PHE A 149 13.05 -3.63 13.25
C PHE A 149 14.09 -4.77 13.26
N SER A 150 13.85 -5.87 12.52
CA SER A 150 14.61 -7.12 12.61
C SER A 150 16.12 -7.00 12.38
N SER A 151 16.60 -5.94 11.72
CA SER A 151 18.02 -5.73 11.46
C SER A 151 18.31 -4.25 11.23
N GLU A 152 19.42 -3.76 11.81
CA GLU A 152 19.96 -2.44 11.49
C GLU A 152 20.50 -2.37 10.05
N GLN A 153 21.02 -3.50 9.53
CA GLN A 153 21.48 -3.61 8.15
C GLN A 153 20.38 -4.23 7.29
N LYS A 154 19.75 -3.40 6.50
CA LYS A 154 18.83 -3.86 5.47
C LYS A 154 19.58 -4.32 4.22
N PRO A 155 19.04 -5.28 3.45
CA PRO A 155 19.71 -5.74 2.23
C PRO A 155 19.84 -4.61 1.19
N LYS A 156 20.89 -4.68 0.37
CA LYS A 156 21.04 -3.80 -0.79
C LYS A 156 19.97 -4.06 -1.83
N ASN A 157 19.75 -3.11 -2.73
CA ASN A 157 18.79 -3.23 -3.82
C ASN A 157 17.36 -3.58 -3.34
N PHE A 158 16.99 -3.07 -2.15
CA PHE A 158 15.72 -3.30 -1.51
C PHE A 158 14.92 -2.00 -1.43
N VAL A 159 13.69 -2.00 -1.94
CA VAL A 159 12.83 -0.82 -2.01
C VAL A 159 11.49 -1.14 -1.35
N VAL A 160 11.11 -0.36 -0.36
CA VAL A 160 9.76 -0.37 0.21
C VAL A 160 9.01 0.85 -0.30
N VAL A 161 7.93 0.64 -1.02
CA VAL A 161 7.03 1.68 -1.53
C VAL A 161 5.83 1.77 -0.59
N LEU A 162 5.83 2.78 0.26
CA LEU A 162 4.71 3.08 1.15
C LEU A 162 3.66 3.90 0.38
N ASN A 163 2.52 3.28 0.11
CA ASN A 163 1.35 3.91 -0.46
C ASN A 163 0.48 4.47 0.68
N ASP A 164 0.64 5.75 0.98
CA ASP A 164 -0.07 6.45 2.07
C ASP A 164 -1.30 7.18 1.50
N ASN A 165 -2.47 6.63 1.77
CA ASN A 165 -3.76 7.27 1.45
C ASN A 165 -4.55 7.70 2.71
N GLY A 166 -3.97 7.53 3.90
CA GLY A 166 -4.56 7.91 5.18
C GLY A 166 -5.73 7.03 5.62
N MET A 167 -5.94 5.89 4.94
CA MET A 167 -7.10 5.02 5.16
C MET A 167 -6.68 3.55 5.28
N SER A 168 -7.38 2.83 6.18
CA SER A 168 -7.49 1.38 6.15
C SER A 168 -8.75 0.97 5.36
N ILE A 169 -9.56 0.03 5.84
CA ILE A 169 -10.95 -0.15 5.39
C ILE A 169 -11.71 1.12 5.75
N ASP A 170 -11.59 1.57 7.02
CA ASP A 170 -12.01 2.87 7.55
C ASP A 170 -10.83 3.84 7.71
N LYS A 171 -11.08 5.03 8.31
CA LYS A 171 -10.02 5.99 8.63
C LYS A 171 -8.97 5.35 9.53
N ASN A 172 -7.71 5.37 9.10
CA ASN A 172 -6.62 4.81 9.89
C ASN A 172 -6.48 5.51 11.24
N ASN A 173 -6.84 4.80 12.31
CA ASN A 173 -6.82 5.31 13.68
C ASN A 173 -5.50 5.04 14.41
N SER A 174 -4.54 4.35 13.78
CA SER A 174 -3.24 4.08 14.38
C SER A 174 -2.53 5.36 14.82
N ALA A 175 -2.12 5.42 16.09
CA ALA A 175 -1.36 6.54 16.63
C ALA A 175 -0.03 6.75 15.89
N PHE A 176 0.59 5.67 15.42
CA PHE A 176 1.81 5.67 14.63
C PHE A 176 1.61 6.40 13.29
N PHE A 177 0.56 6.05 12.53
CA PHE A 177 0.27 6.72 11.26
C PHE A 177 -0.24 8.14 11.43
N LYS A 178 -1.05 8.43 12.45
CA LYS A 178 -1.41 9.81 12.79
C LYS A 178 -0.17 10.66 13.09
N ALA A 179 0.87 10.08 13.66
CA ALA A 179 2.13 10.77 13.89
C ALA A 179 2.94 11.00 12.61
N ILE A 180 2.95 10.04 11.67
CA ILE A 180 3.62 10.16 10.37
C ILE A 180 2.87 11.15 9.46
N SER A 181 1.56 10.97 9.24
CA SER A 181 0.75 11.80 8.34
C SER A 181 0.64 13.25 8.79
N LYS A 182 0.51 13.52 10.10
CA LYS A 182 0.56 14.89 10.64
C LYS A 182 1.90 15.59 10.38
N ALA A 183 3.01 14.84 10.28
CA ALA A 183 4.31 15.40 9.96
C ALA A 183 4.42 15.78 8.48
N THR A 184 3.76 15.03 7.58
CA THR A 184 3.82 15.18 6.12
C THR A 184 2.77 16.15 5.55
N ALA A 185 1.63 16.32 6.22
CA ALA A 185 0.49 17.13 5.76
C ALA A 185 0.74 18.66 5.70
N LYS A 186 1.84 19.18 6.25
CA LYS A 186 2.11 20.62 6.22
C LYS A 186 2.51 21.07 4.81
N LYS A 187 1.62 21.80 4.12
CA LYS A 187 1.84 22.46 2.78
C LYS A 187 3.21 23.15 2.66
N ARG A 188 3.76 23.65 3.76
CA ARG A 188 5.06 24.33 3.85
C ARG A 188 6.24 23.37 3.63
N TYR A 189 6.11 22.11 4.04
CA TYR A 189 7.14 21.07 3.86
C TYR A 189 7.25 20.64 2.39
N ARG A 190 6.12 20.41 1.72
CA ARG A 190 6.08 20.07 0.27
C ARG A 190 6.74 21.18 -0.57
N LYS A 191 6.39 22.45 -0.33
CA LYS A 191 6.93 23.61 -1.07
C LYS A 191 8.42 23.80 -0.88
N MET A 192 8.96 23.54 0.32
CA MET A 192 10.39 23.64 0.64
C MET A 192 11.21 22.50 -0.01
N ASN A 193 10.68 21.30 -0.06
CA ASN A 193 11.38 20.14 -0.65
C ASN A 193 11.52 20.30 -2.19
N THR A 194 10.46 20.74 -2.86
CA THR A 194 10.45 21.02 -4.31
C THR A 194 11.36 22.19 -4.69
N PHE A 195 11.43 23.24 -3.87
CA PHE A 195 12.29 24.40 -4.12
C PHE A 195 13.78 24.03 -4.03
N ILE A 196 14.17 23.22 -3.03
CA ILE A 196 15.57 22.87 -2.81
C ILE A 196 16.07 21.85 -3.85
N SER A 197 15.22 20.93 -4.33
CA SER A 197 15.59 19.96 -5.37
C SER A 197 15.76 20.60 -6.75
N ARG A 198 15.07 21.71 -7.05
CA ARG A 198 15.16 22.44 -8.32
C ARG A 198 16.30 23.45 -8.39
N THR A 199 16.80 23.97 -7.25
CA THR A 199 17.66 25.18 -7.25
C THR A 199 19.15 24.89 -7.16
N PHE A 200 19.58 23.70 -6.74
CA PHE A 200 21.00 23.43 -6.52
C PHE A 200 21.51 22.19 -7.28
N LYS A 201 22.33 22.45 -8.33
CA LYS A 201 23.12 21.42 -9.01
C LYS A 201 24.16 20.81 -8.06
N GLU A 202 24.28 19.48 -8.05
CA GLU A 202 25.06 18.67 -7.08
C GLU A 202 26.58 18.83 -7.12
N THR A 203 27.13 19.65 -8.00
CA THR A 203 28.57 19.70 -8.32
C THR A 203 29.41 20.73 -7.54
N SER A 204 28.81 21.59 -6.72
CA SER A 204 29.57 22.61 -5.98
C SER A 204 29.85 22.23 -4.51
N ALA A 205 31.02 22.62 -3.97
CA ALA A 205 31.39 22.42 -2.56
C ALA A 205 30.39 23.08 -1.60
N PHE A 206 29.78 24.19 -2.00
CA PHE A 206 28.71 24.89 -1.28
C PHE A 206 27.40 24.08 -1.28
N GLY A 207 27.06 23.40 -2.38
CA GLY A 207 25.92 22.48 -2.43
C GLY A 207 26.08 21.27 -1.49
N LYS A 208 27.30 20.75 -1.36
CA LYS A 208 27.62 19.66 -0.40
C LYS A 208 27.52 20.15 1.07
N TYR A 209 27.96 21.36 1.37
CA TYR A 209 27.85 21.97 2.70
C TYR A 209 26.40 22.25 3.08
N LEU A 210 25.61 22.89 2.18
CA LEU A 210 24.19 23.10 2.39
C LEU A 210 23.41 21.80 2.55
N ARG A 211 23.82 20.73 1.84
CA ARG A 211 23.26 19.39 2.02
C ARG A 211 23.55 18.84 3.43
N LYS A 212 24.76 19.01 3.94
CA LYS A 212 25.16 18.57 5.29
C LYS A 212 24.39 19.35 6.38
N VAL A 213 24.25 20.66 6.21
CA VAL A 213 23.42 21.51 7.09
C VAL A 213 21.93 21.16 6.95
N LYS A 214 21.44 20.88 5.73
CA LYS A 214 20.07 20.40 5.47
C LYS A 214 19.78 19.09 6.21
N TYR A 215 20.71 18.12 6.21
CA TYR A 215 20.56 16.86 6.94
C TYR A 215 20.62 17.06 8.45
N SER A 216 21.46 17.95 8.95
CA SER A 216 21.55 18.25 10.39
C SER A 216 20.32 18.99 10.93
N VAL A 217 19.79 19.99 10.19
CA VAL A 217 18.57 20.70 10.55
C VAL A 217 17.31 19.83 10.29
N LYS A 218 17.35 18.97 9.24
CA LYS A 218 16.31 17.99 8.95
C LYS A 218 16.19 16.92 10.05
N GLY A 219 17.32 16.46 10.61
CA GLY A 219 17.30 15.49 11.72
C GLY A 219 16.64 16.02 12.98
N TRP A 220 16.71 17.33 13.24
CA TRP A 220 16.09 17.95 14.41
C TRP A 220 14.60 18.31 14.22
N LEU A 221 14.17 18.50 12.96
CA LEU A 221 12.79 18.90 12.61
C LEU A 221 11.95 17.75 12.00
N ASN A 222 12.56 16.59 11.71
CA ASN A 222 11.92 15.54 10.91
C ASN A 222 11.58 14.30 11.75
N LYS A 223 10.29 14.05 11.91
CA LYS A 223 9.75 12.81 12.48
C LYS A 223 10.02 11.56 11.61
N ASN A 224 10.53 11.73 10.38
CA ASN A 224 10.92 10.68 9.43
C ASN A 224 12.25 9.99 9.79
N TYR A 225 12.95 10.47 10.80
CA TYR A 225 14.14 9.88 11.42
C TYR A 225 13.94 8.44 11.90
N PHE A 226 12.69 8.03 12.07
CA PHE A 226 12.32 6.67 12.44
C PHE A 226 12.82 5.65 11.39
N PHE A 227 12.43 5.79 10.10
CA PHE A 227 12.84 4.85 9.05
C PHE A 227 14.35 4.89 8.77
N GLU A 228 14.98 6.06 8.89
CA GLU A 228 16.44 6.19 8.74
C GLU A 228 17.17 5.45 9.87
N ARG A 229 16.66 5.48 11.09
CA ARG A 229 17.17 4.68 12.21
C ARG A 229 16.95 3.18 12.05
N CYS A 230 15.94 2.78 11.28
CA CYS A 230 15.71 1.39 10.93
C CYS A 230 16.53 0.94 9.70
N GLY A 231 17.48 1.73 9.23
CA GLY A 231 18.39 1.37 8.15
C GLY A 231 17.86 1.65 6.73
N PHE A 232 16.77 2.40 6.58
CA PHE A 232 16.25 2.80 5.26
C PHE A 232 16.63 4.24 4.93
N LYS A 233 17.01 4.49 3.69
CA LYS A 233 17.05 5.83 3.13
C LYS A 233 15.63 6.29 2.83
N TYR A 234 15.13 7.24 3.60
CA TYR A 234 13.78 7.76 3.40
C TYR A 234 13.72 8.76 2.24
N VAL A 235 12.81 8.52 1.29
CA VAL A 235 12.50 9.38 0.15
C VAL A 235 11.02 9.74 0.17
N GLY A 236 10.71 11.03 0.20
CA GLY A 236 9.33 11.49 0.19
C GLY A 236 9.02 12.56 1.26
N PRO A 237 7.73 12.88 1.46
CA PRO A 237 6.61 12.37 0.67
C PRO A 237 6.60 12.93 -0.77
N VAL A 238 6.22 12.08 -1.73
CA VAL A 238 6.01 12.45 -3.13
C VAL A 238 4.52 12.38 -3.47
N ASN A 239 4.10 13.08 -4.53
CA ASN A 239 2.74 12.97 -5.03
C ASN A 239 2.59 11.65 -5.82
N GLY A 240 1.85 10.69 -5.26
CA GLY A 240 1.62 9.37 -5.86
C GLY A 240 0.73 9.39 -7.13
N HIS A 241 0.23 10.56 -7.55
CA HIS A 241 -0.52 10.76 -8.78
C HIS A 241 0.19 11.62 -9.81
N ASP A 242 1.45 12.03 -9.56
CA ASP A 242 2.26 12.78 -10.51
C ASP A 242 3.26 11.84 -11.17
N LEU A 243 2.94 11.35 -12.37
CA LEU A 243 3.76 10.39 -13.12
C LEU A 243 5.15 10.95 -13.46
N SER A 244 5.26 12.27 -13.68
CA SER A 244 6.56 12.92 -13.95
C SER A 244 7.44 12.91 -12.71
N GLU A 245 6.89 13.26 -11.53
CA GLU A 245 7.61 13.23 -10.26
C GLU A 245 7.97 11.77 -9.88
N LEU A 246 7.01 10.85 -10.01
CA LEU A 246 7.21 9.43 -9.67
C LEU A 246 8.31 8.78 -10.52
N CYS A 247 8.27 8.92 -11.84
CA CYS A 247 9.28 8.35 -12.72
C CYS A 247 10.68 8.89 -12.39
N ALA A 248 10.83 10.21 -12.25
CA ALA A 248 12.12 10.84 -11.92
C ALA A 248 12.67 10.38 -10.55
N VAL A 249 11.79 10.22 -9.55
CA VAL A 249 12.21 9.75 -8.21
C VAL A 249 12.58 8.27 -8.25
N LEU A 250 11.78 7.44 -8.93
CA LEU A 250 12.05 6.00 -9.03
C LEU A 250 13.31 5.69 -9.84
N GLU A 251 13.61 6.45 -10.91
CA GLU A 251 14.88 6.35 -11.64
C GLU A 251 16.08 6.60 -10.74
N ASN A 252 16.01 7.63 -9.88
CA ASN A 252 17.05 7.89 -8.89
C ASN A 252 17.16 6.77 -7.85
N ILE A 253 16.03 6.19 -7.42
CA ILE A 253 16.02 5.05 -6.48
C ILE A 253 16.63 3.81 -7.14
N ARG A 254 16.31 3.55 -8.41
CA ARG A 254 16.88 2.44 -9.16
C ARG A 254 18.42 2.51 -9.28
N ALA A 255 18.96 3.71 -9.36
CA ALA A 255 20.39 3.94 -9.51
C ALA A 255 21.22 3.75 -8.21
N ILE A 256 20.58 3.55 -7.05
CA ILE A 256 21.28 3.39 -5.76
C ILE A 256 21.06 1.99 -5.20
N ASP A 257 22.10 1.47 -4.54
CA ASP A 257 22.08 0.13 -3.93
C ASP A 257 21.54 0.13 -2.50
N GLU A 258 21.53 1.29 -1.85
CA GLU A 258 21.06 1.42 -0.47
C GLU A 258 19.58 1.04 -0.35
N PRO A 259 19.16 0.43 0.77
CA PRO A 259 17.74 0.16 1.02
C PRO A 259 16.96 1.47 1.12
N VAL A 260 15.84 1.56 0.39
CA VAL A 260 15.04 2.79 0.30
C VAL A 260 13.62 2.53 0.79
N LEU A 261 13.07 3.48 1.55
CA LEU A 261 11.64 3.60 1.76
C LEU A 261 11.14 4.84 1.02
N LEU A 262 10.39 4.60 -0.07
CA LEU A 262 9.69 5.64 -0.82
C LEU A 262 8.30 5.85 -0.20
N HIS A 263 8.03 7.06 0.25
CA HIS A 263 6.71 7.45 0.76
C HIS A 263 5.93 8.20 -0.32
N ALA A 264 4.94 7.56 -0.92
CA ALA A 264 4.04 8.12 -1.92
C ALA A 264 2.67 8.42 -1.29
N VAL A 265 2.19 9.65 -1.44
CA VAL A 265 0.87 10.06 -0.94
C VAL A 265 -0.14 9.95 -2.09
N THR A 266 -1.17 9.13 -1.90
CA THR A 266 -2.21 8.87 -2.89
C THR A 266 -3.60 9.23 -2.37
N GLN A 267 -4.59 9.12 -3.25
CA GLN A 267 -6.01 9.28 -2.94
C GLN A 267 -6.74 7.98 -3.31
N LYS A 268 -7.34 7.33 -2.31
CA LYS A 268 -8.15 6.12 -2.52
C LYS A 268 -9.39 6.46 -3.37
N GLY A 269 -9.71 5.66 -4.37
CA GLY A 269 -10.84 5.91 -5.27
C GLY A 269 -10.57 6.89 -6.42
N ARG A 270 -9.33 7.36 -6.61
CA ARG A 270 -8.93 8.40 -7.57
C ARG A 270 -9.52 8.21 -8.96
N GLY A 271 -10.16 9.28 -9.49
CA GLY A 271 -10.76 9.31 -10.83
C GLY A 271 -12.15 8.67 -10.95
N TYR A 272 -12.75 8.23 -9.83
CA TYR A 272 -14.15 7.79 -9.77
C TYR A 272 -14.85 8.47 -8.60
N ALA A 273 -15.64 9.52 -8.87
CA ALA A 273 -16.19 10.42 -7.86
C ALA A 273 -16.87 9.70 -6.69
N ALA A 274 -17.71 8.69 -6.96
CA ALA A 274 -18.40 7.94 -5.92
C ALA A 274 -17.42 7.19 -4.98
N ALA A 275 -16.28 6.72 -5.48
CA ALA A 275 -15.26 6.05 -4.67
C ALA A 275 -14.30 7.05 -3.99
N GLU A 276 -14.17 8.27 -4.50
CA GLU A 276 -13.47 9.36 -3.82
C GLU A 276 -14.27 9.88 -2.62
N ASP A 277 -15.60 9.98 -2.78
CA ASP A 277 -16.51 10.48 -1.74
C ASP A 277 -16.70 9.46 -0.61
N ASP A 278 -16.80 8.17 -0.93
CA ASP A 278 -16.96 7.08 0.03
C ASP A 278 -16.01 5.89 -0.27
N PRO A 279 -14.71 6.06 -0.02
CA PRO A 279 -13.73 5.02 -0.32
C PRO A 279 -13.82 3.78 0.57
N ALA A 280 -14.50 3.86 1.71
CA ALA A 280 -14.76 2.71 2.58
C ALA A 280 -15.77 1.77 1.93
N ARG A 281 -16.91 2.29 1.48
CA ARG A 281 -17.93 1.53 0.75
C ARG A 281 -17.39 0.88 -0.52
N TYR A 282 -16.50 1.57 -1.24
CA TYR A 282 -15.88 1.07 -2.47
C TYR A 282 -14.55 0.32 -2.24
N HIS A 283 -14.22 -0.03 -1.00
CA HIS A 283 -13.03 -0.83 -0.72
C HIS A 283 -13.17 -2.23 -1.31
N GLY A 284 -14.21 -2.97 -0.92
CA GLY A 284 -14.56 -4.28 -1.48
C GLY A 284 -16.03 -4.29 -1.84
N VAL A 285 -16.35 -4.52 -3.12
CA VAL A 285 -17.72 -4.45 -3.63
C VAL A 285 -18.13 -5.77 -4.29
N ALA A 286 -19.41 -6.10 -4.16
CA ALA A 286 -20.04 -7.18 -4.94
C ALA A 286 -20.35 -6.69 -6.36
N LYS A 287 -20.80 -7.61 -7.21
CA LYS A 287 -21.28 -7.32 -8.56
C LYS A 287 -22.34 -6.22 -8.54
N GLY A 288 -22.25 -5.28 -9.47
CA GLY A 288 -23.15 -4.12 -9.54
C GLY A 288 -22.89 -3.05 -8.47
N PHE A 289 -21.76 -3.13 -7.76
CA PHE A 289 -21.42 -2.28 -6.62
C PHE A 289 -22.38 -2.42 -5.42
N GLY A 290 -23.02 -3.57 -5.32
CA GLY A 290 -23.82 -3.95 -4.16
C GLY A 290 -22.95 -4.21 -2.93
N GLY A 291 -23.57 -4.30 -1.76
CA GLY A 291 -22.93 -4.78 -0.55
C GLY A 291 -22.55 -6.27 -0.69
N SER A 292 -21.43 -6.66 -0.11
CA SER A 292 -21.09 -8.08 0.01
C SER A 292 -21.85 -8.64 1.22
N GLU A 293 -23.01 -9.24 0.99
CA GLU A 293 -23.67 -10.00 2.04
C GLU A 293 -22.95 -11.35 2.22
N ASN A 294 -22.28 -11.49 3.35
CA ASN A 294 -21.77 -12.78 3.82
C ASN A 294 -22.77 -13.36 4.81
N ALA A 295 -23.48 -14.42 4.42
CA ALA A 295 -24.51 -15.04 5.23
C ALA A 295 -24.00 -15.51 6.61
N PHE A 296 -22.75 -15.95 6.70
CA PHE A 296 -22.14 -16.34 7.99
C PHE A 296 -21.85 -15.11 8.87
N SER A 297 -21.33 -14.02 8.32
CA SER A 297 -21.10 -12.78 9.06
C SER A 297 -22.38 -12.17 9.56
N SER A 298 -23.42 -12.13 8.72
CA SER A 298 -24.76 -11.62 9.10
C SER A 298 -25.39 -12.47 10.20
N ALA A 299 -25.28 -13.80 10.12
CA ALA A 299 -25.75 -14.71 11.17
C ALA A 299 -24.99 -14.51 12.48
N LEU A 300 -23.65 -14.35 12.44
CA LEU A 300 -22.83 -14.04 13.62
C LEU A 300 -23.27 -12.74 14.27
N GLY A 301 -23.44 -11.68 13.48
CA GLY A 301 -23.89 -10.37 13.99
C GLY A 301 -25.22 -10.45 14.72
N GLY A 302 -26.22 -11.14 14.12
CA GLY A 302 -27.52 -11.36 14.75
C GLY A 302 -27.44 -12.14 16.07
N ILE A 303 -26.62 -13.21 16.11
CA ILE A 303 -26.40 -13.98 17.33
C ILE A 303 -25.72 -13.13 18.41
N MET A 304 -24.71 -12.32 18.02
CA MET A 304 -24.02 -11.43 18.96
C MET A 304 -24.95 -10.40 19.56
N LEU A 305 -25.85 -9.79 18.76
CA LEU A 305 -26.87 -8.86 19.25
C LEU A 305 -27.82 -9.51 20.24
N GLU A 306 -28.39 -10.66 19.89
CA GLU A 306 -29.32 -11.39 20.77
C GLU A 306 -28.67 -11.78 22.11
N ARG A 307 -27.42 -12.23 22.06
CA ARG A 307 -26.69 -12.63 23.29
C ARG A 307 -26.31 -11.44 24.16
N ALA A 308 -25.91 -10.32 23.54
CA ALA A 308 -25.52 -9.10 24.26
C ALA A 308 -26.68 -8.46 25.03
N GLU A 309 -27.93 -8.68 24.62
CA GLU A 309 -29.12 -8.25 25.36
C GLU A 309 -29.29 -9.02 26.68
N LYS A 310 -28.79 -10.26 26.73
CA LYS A 310 -28.93 -11.16 27.88
C LYS A 310 -27.67 -11.23 28.76
N ASP A 311 -26.51 -10.86 28.22
CA ASP A 311 -25.23 -10.90 28.94
C ASP A 311 -24.39 -9.62 28.66
N GLU A 312 -24.29 -8.79 29.69
CA GLU A 312 -23.53 -7.54 29.61
C GLU A 312 -22.00 -7.74 29.51
N ARG A 313 -21.51 -8.93 29.84
CA ARG A 313 -20.07 -9.27 29.80
C ARG A 313 -19.60 -9.57 28.37
N LEU A 314 -20.53 -9.79 27.43
CA LEU A 314 -20.19 -10.08 26.05
C LEU A 314 -19.56 -8.86 25.37
N VAL A 315 -18.36 -9.03 24.90
CA VAL A 315 -17.60 -8.01 24.13
C VAL A 315 -17.13 -8.62 22.81
N ALA A 316 -16.75 -7.77 21.87
CA ALA A 316 -16.15 -8.17 20.59
C ALA A 316 -14.79 -7.49 20.41
N VAL A 317 -13.81 -8.29 19.95
CA VAL A 317 -12.49 -7.80 19.53
C VAL A 317 -12.35 -8.11 18.04
N THR A 318 -11.97 -7.11 17.24
CA THR A 318 -11.77 -7.27 15.78
C THR A 318 -10.48 -6.60 15.33
N ALA A 319 -9.96 -7.00 14.17
CA ALA A 319 -8.77 -6.43 13.57
C ALA A 319 -9.15 -5.72 12.25
N ALA A 320 -9.69 -4.49 12.37
CA ALA A 320 -10.15 -3.64 11.26
C ALA A 320 -11.24 -4.29 10.37
N MET A 321 -12.06 -5.18 10.94
CA MET A 321 -13.02 -5.98 10.16
C MET A 321 -14.45 -5.88 10.70
N THR A 322 -14.81 -4.80 11.39
CA THR A 322 -16.13 -4.65 12.03
C THR A 322 -17.28 -4.97 11.07
N ASP A 323 -17.28 -4.36 9.88
CA ASP A 323 -18.30 -4.62 8.86
C ASP A 323 -18.15 -6.01 8.23
N GLY A 324 -16.92 -6.40 7.89
CA GLY A 324 -16.64 -7.66 7.20
C GLY A 324 -17.05 -8.91 7.99
N VAL A 325 -17.07 -8.82 9.32
CA VAL A 325 -17.50 -9.92 10.20
C VAL A 325 -18.93 -9.73 10.74
N GLY A 326 -19.66 -8.72 10.25
CA GLY A 326 -21.10 -8.50 10.58
C GLY A 326 -21.32 -7.85 11.95
N LEU A 327 -20.36 -7.15 12.51
CA LEU A 327 -20.45 -6.52 13.84
C LEU A 327 -20.90 -5.06 13.81
N SER A 328 -21.28 -4.49 12.65
CA SER A 328 -21.65 -3.07 12.52
C SER A 328 -22.81 -2.69 13.42
N GLU A 329 -23.94 -3.43 13.40
CA GLU A 329 -25.09 -3.18 14.28
C GLU A 329 -24.75 -3.38 15.76
N PHE A 330 -23.91 -4.39 16.08
CA PHE A 330 -23.41 -4.58 17.44
C PHE A 330 -22.57 -3.38 17.91
N ALA A 331 -21.72 -2.84 17.05
CA ALA A 331 -20.88 -1.68 17.35
C ALA A 331 -21.71 -0.39 17.53
N GLU A 332 -22.77 -0.21 16.75
CA GLU A 332 -23.70 0.91 16.88
C GLU A 332 -24.48 0.84 18.20
N LYS A 333 -24.99 -0.35 18.53
CA LYS A 333 -25.83 -0.54 19.73
C LYS A 333 -25.01 -0.58 21.02
N TYR A 334 -23.80 -1.16 20.99
CA TYR A 334 -22.93 -1.37 22.13
C TYR A 334 -21.49 -0.87 21.89
N PRO A 335 -21.28 0.42 21.60
CA PRO A 335 -19.96 0.96 21.21
C PRO A 335 -18.86 0.76 22.24
N SER A 336 -19.20 0.68 23.54
CA SER A 336 -18.25 0.41 24.62
C SER A 336 -17.85 -1.05 24.75
N ARG A 337 -18.46 -1.96 23.99
CA ARG A 337 -18.20 -3.40 24.01
C ARG A 337 -17.49 -3.89 22.74
N VAL A 338 -17.10 -2.99 21.83
CA VAL A 338 -16.34 -3.31 20.63
C VAL A 338 -14.96 -2.70 20.70
N TYR A 339 -13.96 -3.54 20.50
CA TYR A 339 -12.55 -3.16 20.51
C TYR A 339 -11.95 -3.46 19.14
N ASP A 340 -11.73 -2.43 18.34
CA ASP A 340 -11.04 -2.57 17.06
C ASP A 340 -9.54 -2.34 17.24
N ALA A 341 -8.76 -3.39 17.07
CA ALA A 341 -7.31 -3.40 17.18
C ALA A 341 -6.60 -2.77 15.97
N GLY A 342 -7.33 -2.38 14.92
CA GLY A 342 -6.74 -2.07 13.61
C GLY A 342 -6.20 -3.34 12.94
N ILE A 343 -5.38 -3.20 11.89
CA ILE A 343 -4.76 -4.35 11.21
C ILE A 343 -3.60 -4.90 12.08
N CYS A 344 -3.95 -5.49 13.23
CA CYS A 344 -3.01 -5.98 14.24
C CYS A 344 -3.56 -7.29 14.87
N GLU A 345 -3.63 -8.35 14.11
CA GLU A 345 -4.30 -9.60 14.47
C GLU A 345 -3.71 -10.24 15.71
N SER A 346 -2.37 -10.30 15.82
CA SER A 346 -1.68 -10.86 17.00
C SER A 346 -2.01 -10.06 18.26
N PHE A 347 -2.11 -8.73 18.15
CA PHE A 347 -2.52 -7.87 19.27
C PHE A 347 -3.98 -8.10 19.64
N ALA A 348 -4.88 -8.24 18.65
CA ALA A 348 -6.29 -8.54 18.89
C ALA A 348 -6.49 -9.82 19.69
N VAL A 349 -5.78 -10.90 19.32
CA VAL A 349 -5.80 -12.19 20.03
C VAL A 349 -5.22 -12.05 21.45
N THR A 350 -4.08 -11.37 21.59
CA THR A 350 -3.45 -11.15 22.90
C THR A 350 -4.33 -10.32 23.83
N MET A 351 -4.95 -9.26 23.29
CA MET A 351 -5.90 -8.41 24.02
C MET A 351 -7.14 -9.22 24.47
N ALA A 352 -7.67 -10.06 23.58
CA ALA A 352 -8.82 -10.91 23.92
C ALA A 352 -8.51 -11.96 24.99
N ALA A 353 -7.25 -12.36 25.14
CA ALA A 353 -6.82 -13.30 26.18
C ALA A 353 -6.66 -12.63 27.56
N GLY A 354 -6.35 -11.32 27.63
CA GLY A 354 -6.22 -10.55 28.87
C GLY A 354 -7.55 -10.06 29.43
#